data_2de4d31bfd17fb00653e2081c33e92e4
#
_entry.id   2de4d31bfd17fb00653e2081c33e92e4
#
_cell.length_a   1.000
_cell.length_b   1.000
_cell.length_c   1.000
_cell.angle_alpha   90.00
_cell.angle_beta   90.00
_cell.angle_gamma   90.00
#
_symmetry.space_group_name_H-M   'P 1'
#
loop_
_entity.id
_entity.type
_entity.pdbx_description
1 polymer ?
#
loop_
_entity_poly.entity_id
_entity_poly.type
_entity_poly.pdbx_seq_one_letter_code
_entity_poly.pdbx_strand_id
1 'polypeptide(L)'
;DPKLKIYLYHIPQNSGVPITLGLIEKLLKAYPDTVVGIKDSAGDFSNMRKMIDSFPDFRVLSGSDAFLLDVLRAGGAGAITACNNVTAAISARVYAEWQKDGDDGDDGADNYQKSLGRVREIISSFPLVSALRELTAQRTGNDSWRTPRPPLERLSAREAKQLTEKLATVKFTMKQAA
;
A
#
# COMPACT_ATOMS: atom_id res chain seq x y z
N ASP A 1 17.98 -22.15 2.04
CA ASP A 1 17.27 -22.36 3.27
C ASP A 1 15.86 -22.89 2.96
N PRO A 2 15.50 -24.11 3.41
CA PRO A 2 14.18 -24.70 3.13
C PRO A 2 13.01 -23.97 3.83
N LYS A 3 13.29 -23.08 4.79
CA LYS A 3 12.29 -22.27 5.46
C LYS A 3 12.05 -20.90 4.80
N LEU A 4 12.81 -20.58 3.75
CA LEU A 4 12.68 -19.29 3.06
C LEU A 4 11.29 -19.16 2.42
N LYS A 5 10.62 -18.05 2.68
CA LYS A 5 9.38 -17.65 2.01
C LYS A 5 9.65 -16.40 1.18
N ILE A 6 9.24 -16.44 -0.09
CA ILE A 6 9.46 -15.35 -1.04
C ILE A 6 8.11 -14.80 -1.47
N TYR A 7 7.99 -13.47 -1.39
CA TYR A 7 6.94 -12.71 -2.05
C TYR A 7 7.52 -12.05 -3.29
N LEU A 8 6.89 -12.26 -4.44
CA LEU A 8 7.24 -11.59 -5.69
C LEU A 8 6.89 -10.10 -5.60
N TYR A 9 7.56 -9.27 -6.39
CA TYR A 9 7.21 -7.84 -6.46
C TYR A 9 6.95 -7.44 -7.91
N HIS A 10 5.67 -7.30 -8.25
CA HIS A 10 5.22 -6.86 -9.56
C HIS A 10 5.13 -5.33 -9.61
N ILE A 11 6.07 -4.71 -10.29
CA ILE A 11 6.17 -3.25 -10.50
C ILE A 11 6.72 -2.96 -11.90
N PRO A 12 5.98 -3.32 -12.98
CA PRO A 12 6.48 -3.30 -14.36
C PRO A 12 6.89 -1.90 -14.83
N GLN A 13 6.25 -0.85 -14.33
CA GLN A 13 6.60 0.54 -14.66
C GLN A 13 8.01 0.93 -14.19
N ASN A 14 8.59 0.22 -13.23
CA ASN A 14 9.95 0.45 -12.74
C ASN A 14 10.92 -0.65 -13.19
N SER A 15 10.49 -1.91 -13.15
CA SER A 15 11.34 -3.06 -13.49
C SER A 15 11.48 -3.29 -14.99
N GLY A 16 10.54 -2.79 -15.80
CA GLY A 16 10.43 -3.11 -17.23
C GLY A 16 9.99 -4.55 -17.51
N VAL A 17 9.79 -5.37 -16.47
CA VAL A 17 9.47 -6.80 -16.61
C VAL A 17 8.18 -7.13 -15.88
N PRO A 18 7.12 -7.54 -16.60
CA PRO A 18 5.88 -7.98 -15.99
C PRO A 18 6.02 -9.41 -15.41
N ILE A 19 5.40 -9.63 -14.24
CA ILE A 19 5.21 -10.97 -13.70
C ILE A 19 3.83 -11.46 -14.16
N THR A 20 3.83 -12.40 -15.10
CA THR A 20 2.62 -12.94 -15.72
C THR A 20 2.04 -14.10 -14.93
N LEU A 21 0.73 -14.41 -15.11
CA LEU A 21 0.10 -15.58 -14.51
C LEU A 21 0.85 -16.88 -14.85
N GLY A 22 1.28 -17.04 -16.10
CA GLY A 22 2.06 -18.21 -16.51
C GLY A 22 3.44 -18.31 -15.85
N LEU A 23 4.07 -17.19 -15.49
CA LEU A 23 5.29 -17.20 -14.68
C LEU A 23 5.00 -17.63 -13.24
N ILE A 24 3.93 -17.08 -12.64
CA ILE A 24 3.51 -17.44 -11.28
C ILE A 24 3.21 -18.95 -11.22
N GLU A 25 2.46 -19.48 -12.16
CA GLU A 25 2.13 -20.90 -12.22
C GLU A 25 3.40 -21.80 -12.27
N LYS A 26 4.38 -21.44 -13.12
CA LYS A 26 5.66 -22.14 -13.20
C LYS A 26 6.45 -22.10 -11.89
N LEU A 27 6.46 -20.94 -11.23
CA LEU A 27 7.15 -20.76 -9.95
C LEU A 27 6.48 -21.54 -8.82
N LEU A 28 5.15 -21.54 -8.74
CA LEU A 28 4.41 -22.31 -7.76
C LEU A 28 4.60 -23.83 -7.96
N LYS A 29 4.67 -24.27 -9.20
CA LYS A 29 4.95 -25.67 -9.53
C LYS A 29 6.37 -26.11 -9.14
N ALA A 30 7.35 -25.24 -9.36
CA ALA A 30 8.75 -25.53 -9.07
C ALA A 30 9.13 -25.34 -7.61
N TYR A 31 8.48 -24.40 -6.92
CA TYR A 31 8.83 -23.95 -5.57
C TYR A 31 7.60 -23.71 -4.69
N PRO A 32 6.72 -24.73 -4.49
CA PRO A 32 5.41 -24.55 -3.85
C PRO A 32 5.51 -24.04 -2.41
N ASP A 33 6.55 -24.46 -1.67
CA ASP A 33 6.74 -24.07 -0.28
C ASP A 33 7.52 -22.76 -0.12
N THR A 34 8.11 -22.25 -1.18
CA THR A 34 9.01 -21.07 -1.14
C THR A 34 8.33 -19.82 -1.68
N VAL A 35 7.67 -19.89 -2.83
CA VAL A 35 6.99 -18.78 -3.46
C VAL A 35 5.55 -18.71 -2.94
N VAL A 36 5.27 -17.82 -2.00
CA VAL A 36 4.02 -17.83 -1.22
C VAL A 36 3.09 -16.65 -1.51
N GLY A 37 3.51 -15.67 -2.29
CA GLY A 37 2.68 -14.51 -2.59
C GLY A 37 3.34 -13.50 -3.49
N ILE A 38 2.64 -12.42 -3.73
CA ILE A 38 3.05 -11.30 -4.56
C ILE A 38 2.56 -9.98 -3.98
N LYS A 39 3.39 -8.94 -4.06
CA LYS A 39 2.97 -7.54 -3.97
C LYS A 39 2.78 -7.01 -5.38
N ASP A 40 1.57 -6.61 -5.73
CA ASP A 40 1.26 -6.00 -7.02
C ASP A 40 1.15 -4.48 -6.90
N SER A 41 2.08 -3.78 -7.52
CA SER A 41 2.16 -2.33 -7.60
C SER A 41 1.91 -1.78 -9.02
N ALA A 42 1.37 -2.59 -9.93
CA ALA A 42 1.04 -2.15 -11.29
C ALA A 42 -0.10 -1.11 -11.31
N GLY A 43 -0.94 -1.07 -10.28
CA GLY A 43 -2.07 -0.14 -10.19
C GLY A 43 -3.33 -0.64 -10.92
N ASP A 44 -3.40 -1.93 -11.22
CA ASP A 44 -4.52 -2.58 -11.89
C ASP A 44 -5.16 -3.65 -10.99
N PHE A 45 -6.33 -3.32 -10.43
CA PHE A 45 -7.08 -4.26 -9.60
C PHE A 45 -7.53 -5.50 -10.37
N SER A 46 -7.82 -5.37 -11.68
CA SER A 46 -8.24 -6.52 -12.49
C SER A 46 -7.15 -7.59 -12.59
N ASN A 47 -5.88 -7.18 -12.60
CA ASN A 47 -4.75 -8.09 -12.56
C ASN A 47 -4.63 -8.79 -11.20
N MET A 48 -4.78 -8.04 -10.09
CA MET A 48 -4.80 -8.63 -8.74
C MET A 48 -5.93 -9.64 -8.59
N ARG A 49 -7.14 -9.31 -9.07
CA ARG A 49 -8.30 -10.21 -9.04
C ARG A 49 -8.03 -11.50 -9.81
N LYS A 50 -7.45 -11.42 -11.01
CA LYS A 50 -7.07 -12.62 -11.79
C LYS A 50 -6.09 -13.52 -11.04
N MET A 51 -5.11 -12.93 -10.37
CA MET A 51 -4.15 -13.70 -9.55
C MET A 51 -4.84 -14.41 -8.38
N ILE A 52 -5.73 -13.71 -7.67
CA ILE A 52 -6.49 -14.26 -6.54
C ILE A 52 -7.37 -15.44 -7.02
N ASP A 53 -8.12 -15.25 -8.11
CA ASP A 53 -9.01 -16.26 -8.65
C ASP A 53 -8.26 -17.48 -9.23
N SER A 54 -7.05 -17.27 -9.79
CA SER A 54 -6.27 -18.34 -10.41
C SER A 54 -5.45 -19.17 -9.41
N PHE A 55 -5.09 -18.58 -8.27
CA PHE A 55 -4.17 -19.20 -7.31
C PHE A 55 -4.66 -19.02 -5.87
N PRO A 56 -5.62 -19.84 -5.39
CA PRO A 56 -6.29 -19.64 -4.10
C PRO A 56 -5.37 -19.58 -2.88
N ASP A 57 -4.26 -20.31 -2.89
CA ASP A 57 -3.29 -20.34 -1.78
C ASP A 57 -2.18 -19.29 -1.92
N PHE A 58 -2.20 -18.50 -3.00
CA PHE A 58 -1.18 -17.51 -3.29
C PHE A 58 -1.59 -16.14 -2.73
N ARG A 59 -0.82 -15.62 -1.80
CA ARG A 59 -1.15 -14.38 -1.10
C ARG A 59 -0.89 -13.16 -1.98
N VAL A 60 -1.96 -12.57 -2.50
CA VAL A 60 -1.89 -11.33 -3.27
C VAL A 60 -2.05 -10.12 -2.34
N LEU A 61 -1.08 -9.21 -2.41
CA LEU A 61 -1.03 -7.98 -1.62
C LEU A 61 -1.03 -6.77 -2.57
N SER A 62 -1.93 -5.81 -2.32
CA SER A 62 -1.92 -4.56 -3.07
C SER A 62 -0.70 -3.70 -2.73
N GLY A 63 -0.10 -3.10 -3.75
CA GLY A 63 0.92 -2.05 -3.60
C GLY A 63 0.34 -0.64 -3.41
N SER A 64 -1.00 -0.51 -3.37
CA SER A 64 -1.69 0.76 -3.18
C SER A 64 -2.77 0.65 -2.11
N ASP A 65 -2.84 1.64 -1.23
CA ASP A 65 -3.90 1.77 -0.22
C ASP A 65 -5.29 1.88 -0.84
N ALA A 66 -5.38 2.36 -2.09
CA ALA A 66 -6.65 2.54 -2.79
C ALA A 66 -7.41 1.22 -3.00
N PHE A 67 -6.70 0.10 -3.10
CA PHE A 67 -7.29 -1.22 -3.36
C PHE A 67 -7.30 -2.15 -2.14
N LEU A 68 -7.03 -1.64 -0.93
CA LEU A 68 -6.93 -2.51 0.25
C LEU A 68 -8.23 -3.30 0.47
N LEU A 69 -9.37 -2.62 0.54
CA LEU A 69 -10.65 -3.26 0.80
C LEU A 69 -11.09 -4.17 -0.36
N ASP A 70 -10.89 -3.73 -1.62
CA ASP A 70 -11.20 -4.53 -2.80
C ASP A 70 -10.40 -5.84 -2.82
N VAL A 71 -9.11 -5.78 -2.48
CA VAL A 71 -8.25 -6.96 -2.40
C VAL A 71 -8.70 -7.90 -1.28
N LEU A 72 -9.07 -7.37 -0.11
CA LEU A 72 -9.58 -8.17 1.01
C LEU A 72 -10.90 -8.87 0.63
N ARG A 73 -11.85 -8.15 0.04
CA ARG A 73 -13.14 -8.68 -0.44
C ARG A 73 -12.98 -9.73 -1.53
N ALA A 74 -11.94 -9.60 -2.35
CA ALA A 74 -11.62 -10.60 -3.38
C ALA A 74 -10.94 -11.87 -2.82
N GLY A 75 -10.61 -11.93 -1.53
CA GLY A 75 -9.87 -13.04 -0.92
C GLY A 75 -8.35 -12.88 -0.94
N GLY A 76 -7.85 -11.68 -1.26
CA GLY A 76 -6.42 -11.37 -1.16
C GLY A 76 -5.97 -11.13 0.28
N ALA A 77 -4.66 -10.95 0.45
CA ALA A 77 -4.01 -10.98 1.77
C ALA A 77 -3.83 -9.59 2.43
N GLY A 78 -4.20 -8.50 1.74
CA GLY A 78 -4.05 -7.14 2.27
C GLY A 78 -3.18 -6.23 1.39
N ALA A 79 -2.35 -5.38 2.01
CA ALA A 79 -1.55 -4.41 1.27
C ALA A 79 -0.15 -4.19 1.87
N ILE A 80 0.82 -3.89 1.01
CA ILE A 80 2.15 -3.41 1.37
C ILE A 80 2.39 -2.11 0.60
N THR A 81 2.19 -0.96 1.21
CA THR A 81 2.24 0.33 0.54
C THR A 81 3.22 1.31 1.18
N ALA A 82 3.73 2.24 0.38
CA ALA A 82 4.59 3.30 0.88
C ALA A 82 3.83 4.22 1.85
N CYS A 83 2.54 4.50 1.59
CA CYS A 83 1.73 5.36 2.44
C CYS A 83 1.48 4.79 3.84
N ASN A 84 1.53 3.47 4.02
CA ASN A 84 1.37 2.84 5.33
C ASN A 84 2.41 3.30 6.37
N ASN A 85 3.50 3.91 5.96
CA ASN A 85 4.39 4.60 6.90
C ASN A 85 3.67 5.72 7.69
N VAL A 86 2.60 6.28 7.14
CA VAL A 86 1.82 7.35 7.78
C VAL A 86 0.34 7.01 7.92
N THR A 87 -0.19 6.09 7.11
CA THR A 87 -1.61 5.73 7.06
C THR A 87 -1.95 4.41 7.77
N ALA A 88 -0.98 3.71 8.36
CA ALA A 88 -1.16 2.37 8.92
C ALA A 88 -2.35 2.25 9.89
N ALA A 89 -2.63 3.29 10.70
CA ALA A 89 -3.75 3.29 11.62
C ALA A 89 -5.11 3.23 10.90
N ILE A 90 -5.24 3.93 9.76
CA ILE A 90 -6.48 3.89 8.96
C ILE A 90 -6.60 2.54 8.25
N SER A 91 -5.51 2.05 7.65
CA SER A 91 -5.47 0.73 7.00
C SER A 91 -5.84 -0.40 7.97
N ALA A 92 -5.35 -0.33 9.22
CA ALA A 92 -5.72 -1.29 10.26
C ALA A 92 -7.22 -1.22 10.61
N ARG A 93 -7.84 -0.04 10.55
CA ARG A 93 -9.29 0.10 10.74
C ARG A 93 -10.08 -0.51 9.59
N VAL A 94 -9.66 -0.27 8.33
CA VAL A 94 -10.28 -0.93 7.17
C VAL A 94 -10.30 -2.45 7.38
N TYR A 95 -9.16 -3.02 7.75
CA TYR A 95 -9.03 -4.45 7.97
C TYR A 95 -9.90 -4.95 9.14
N ALA A 96 -9.90 -4.24 10.27
CA ALA A 96 -10.63 -4.63 11.46
C ALA A 96 -12.15 -4.58 11.26
N GLU A 97 -12.66 -3.55 10.58
CA GLU A 97 -14.09 -3.45 10.25
C GLU A 97 -14.49 -4.52 9.23
N TRP A 98 -13.71 -4.71 8.17
CA TRP A 98 -13.95 -5.80 7.21
C TRP A 98 -13.99 -7.18 7.86
N GLN A 99 -13.13 -7.45 8.86
CA GLN A 99 -13.15 -8.73 9.58
C GLN A 99 -14.41 -8.94 10.44
N LYS A 100 -15.02 -7.87 10.95
CA LYS A 100 -16.24 -7.96 11.77
C LYS A 100 -17.48 -8.27 10.94
N ASP A 101 -17.59 -7.60 9.81
CA ASP A 101 -18.83 -7.48 9.07
C ASP A 101 -18.86 -8.43 7.85
N GLY A 102 -17.73 -9.05 7.48
CA GLY A 102 -17.61 -9.85 6.26
C GLY A 102 -17.88 -9.01 5.00
N ASP A 103 -18.45 -9.64 3.98
CA ASP A 103 -18.80 -8.98 2.71
C ASP A 103 -20.12 -8.19 2.77
N ASP A 104 -20.97 -8.48 3.74
CA ASP A 104 -22.35 -7.95 3.86
C ASP A 104 -22.46 -6.82 4.90
N GLY A 105 -21.35 -6.35 5.42
CA GLY A 105 -21.33 -5.52 6.59
C GLY A 105 -21.61 -4.04 6.40
N ASP A 106 -21.95 -3.45 7.53
CA ASP A 106 -22.13 -2.02 7.76
C ASP A 106 -21.02 -1.17 7.10
N ASP A 107 -21.35 0.04 6.70
CA ASP A 107 -20.49 1.05 6.01
C ASP A 107 -19.12 1.35 6.68
N GLY A 108 -18.78 0.66 7.76
CA GLY A 108 -17.57 0.88 8.55
C GLY A 108 -16.28 0.75 7.74
N ALA A 109 -16.07 -0.41 7.09
CA ALA A 109 -14.87 -0.66 6.27
C ALA A 109 -14.80 0.30 5.08
N ASP A 110 -15.93 0.54 4.39
CA ASP A 110 -16.03 1.46 3.26
C ASP A 110 -15.73 2.91 3.65
N ASN A 111 -16.19 3.36 4.80
CA ASN A 111 -15.92 4.70 5.30
C ASN A 111 -14.44 4.91 5.61
N TYR A 112 -13.79 3.93 6.24
CA TYR A 112 -12.35 3.98 6.45
C TYR A 112 -11.58 3.86 5.13
N GLN A 113 -12.01 3.03 4.19
CA GLN A 113 -11.40 2.93 2.87
C GLN A 113 -11.51 4.24 2.07
N LYS A 114 -12.67 4.89 2.08
CA LYS A 114 -12.86 6.22 1.48
C LYS A 114 -11.92 7.26 2.10
N SER A 115 -11.81 7.26 3.42
CA SER A 115 -10.89 8.14 4.13
C SER A 115 -9.43 7.88 3.75
N LEU A 116 -9.02 6.62 3.73
CA LEU A 116 -7.69 6.17 3.32
C LEU A 116 -7.37 6.60 1.88
N GLY A 117 -8.31 6.41 0.96
CA GLY A 117 -8.19 6.82 -0.44
C GLY A 117 -7.96 8.33 -0.60
N ARG A 118 -8.72 9.16 0.11
CA ARG A 118 -8.54 10.63 0.09
C ARG A 118 -7.15 11.05 0.59
N VAL A 119 -6.69 10.47 1.69
CA VAL A 119 -5.35 10.75 2.23
C VAL A 119 -4.28 10.33 1.23
N ARG A 120 -4.41 9.14 0.65
CA ARG A 120 -3.51 8.62 -0.38
C ARG A 120 -3.45 9.54 -1.61
N GLU A 121 -4.59 9.99 -2.11
CA GLU A 121 -4.68 10.89 -3.26
C GLU A 121 -3.92 12.20 -3.00
N ILE A 122 -4.13 12.81 -1.84
CA ILE A 122 -3.41 14.04 -1.45
C ILE A 122 -1.90 13.79 -1.42
N ILE A 123 -1.43 12.75 -0.74
CA ILE A 123 0.00 12.45 -0.63
C ILE A 123 0.60 12.20 -2.03
N SER A 124 -0.12 11.47 -2.89
CA SER A 124 0.34 11.13 -4.25
C SER A 124 0.30 12.31 -5.23
N SER A 125 -0.35 13.42 -4.88
CA SER A 125 -0.30 14.65 -5.67
C SER A 125 1.03 15.41 -5.52
N PHE A 126 1.93 14.91 -4.69
CA PHE A 126 3.31 15.37 -4.52
C PHE A 126 4.30 14.26 -4.89
N PRO A 127 5.61 14.55 -5.04
CA PRO A 127 6.63 13.50 -5.12
C PRO A 127 6.54 12.56 -3.91
N LEU A 128 5.99 11.36 -4.13
CA LEU A 128 5.49 10.46 -3.09
C LEU A 128 6.50 10.21 -1.95
N VAL A 129 7.72 9.86 -2.30
CA VAL A 129 8.76 9.55 -1.29
C VAL A 129 9.09 10.78 -0.47
N SER A 130 9.23 11.94 -1.12
CA SER A 130 9.54 13.20 -0.45
C SER A 130 8.41 13.68 0.46
N ALA A 131 7.15 13.50 0.02
CA ALA A 131 5.97 13.79 0.85
C ALA A 131 5.91 12.90 2.10
N LEU A 132 6.14 11.60 1.95
CA LEU A 132 6.15 10.67 3.09
C LEU A 132 7.28 10.96 4.07
N ARG A 133 8.45 11.33 3.56
CA ARG A 133 9.60 11.73 4.39
C ARG A 133 9.33 13.03 5.16
N GLU A 134 8.70 14.01 4.51
CA GLU A 134 8.27 15.25 5.16
C GLU A 134 7.29 14.97 6.31
N LEU A 135 6.25 14.16 6.04
CA LEU A 135 5.28 13.77 7.06
C LEU A 135 5.92 12.99 8.22
N THR A 136 6.89 12.12 7.92
CA THR A 136 7.63 11.39 8.94
C THR A 136 8.50 12.34 9.79
N ALA A 137 9.14 13.32 9.17
CA ALA A 137 9.90 14.36 9.90
C ALA A 137 9.01 15.16 10.84
N GLN A 138 7.82 15.56 10.37
CA GLN A 138 6.84 16.27 11.20
C GLN A 138 6.39 15.44 12.39
N ARG A 139 6.10 14.14 12.17
CA ARG A 139 5.64 13.23 13.22
C ARG A 139 6.70 12.95 14.29
N THR A 140 7.95 12.80 13.87
CA THR A 140 9.05 12.39 14.76
C THR A 140 9.84 13.56 15.34
N GLY A 141 9.62 14.78 14.83
CA GLY A 141 10.44 15.95 15.18
C GLY A 141 11.89 15.86 14.67
N ASN A 142 12.20 14.87 13.81
CA ASN A 142 13.56 14.63 13.33
C ASN A 142 13.70 15.11 11.88
N ASP A 143 14.45 16.21 11.72
CA ASP A 143 14.66 16.87 10.42
C ASP A 143 15.45 16.02 9.41
N SER A 144 16.23 15.04 9.86
CA SER A 144 17.01 14.18 8.98
C SER A 144 16.14 13.37 8.02
N TRP A 145 14.89 13.12 8.38
CA TRP A 145 13.93 12.47 7.50
C TRP A 145 13.66 13.24 6.20
N ARG A 146 13.78 14.56 6.20
CA ARG A 146 13.55 15.41 5.01
C ARG A 146 14.57 15.24 3.90
N THR A 147 15.72 14.62 4.18
CA THR A 147 16.79 14.46 3.22
C THR A 147 16.72 13.10 2.52
N PRO A 148 16.17 12.99 1.31
CA PRO A 148 16.18 11.75 0.54
C PRO A 148 17.57 11.53 -0.08
N ARG A 149 17.80 10.34 -0.61
CA ARG A 149 18.99 10.08 -1.43
C ARG A 149 18.74 10.52 -2.88
N PRO A 150 19.74 11.05 -3.58
CA PRO A 150 19.66 11.31 -5.01
C PRO A 150 19.20 10.07 -5.80
N PRO A 151 18.44 10.23 -6.87
CA PRO A 151 18.02 11.48 -7.53
C PRO A 151 16.77 12.15 -6.92
N LEU A 152 16.28 11.67 -5.79
CA LEU A 152 15.11 12.24 -5.13
C LEU A 152 15.47 13.56 -4.45
N GLU A 153 14.56 14.52 -4.49
CA GLU A 153 14.69 15.82 -3.86
C GLU A 153 13.73 15.96 -2.68
N ARG A 154 14.08 16.80 -1.71
CA ARG A 154 13.16 17.16 -0.62
C ARG A 154 12.05 18.07 -1.16
N LEU A 155 10.90 18.06 -0.50
CA LEU A 155 9.88 19.06 -0.80
C LEU A 155 10.40 20.48 -0.49
N SER A 156 10.04 21.43 -1.34
CA SER A 156 10.20 22.85 -1.01
C SER A 156 9.34 23.23 0.20
N ALA A 157 9.67 24.30 0.88
CA ALA A 157 8.89 24.81 2.01
C ALA A 157 7.41 25.09 1.62
N ARG A 158 7.20 25.54 0.38
CA ARG A 158 5.87 25.78 -0.16
C ARG A 158 5.07 24.47 -0.31
N GLU A 159 5.67 23.44 -0.90
CA GLU A 159 5.03 22.14 -1.09
C GLU A 159 4.75 21.45 0.26
N ALA A 160 5.68 21.51 1.21
CA ALA A 160 5.50 20.97 2.55
C ALA A 160 4.30 21.63 3.27
N LYS A 161 4.17 22.95 3.15
CA LYS A 161 3.01 23.70 3.68
C LYS A 161 1.72 23.27 2.98
N GLN A 162 1.69 23.23 1.65
CA GLN A 162 0.53 22.80 0.88
C GLN A 162 0.09 21.36 1.20
N LEU A 163 1.03 20.44 1.38
CA LEU A 163 0.74 19.06 1.78
C LEU A 163 0.02 19.04 3.13
N THR A 164 0.54 19.75 4.12
CA THR A 164 -0.06 19.84 5.46
C THR A 164 -1.46 20.46 5.42
N GLU A 165 -1.64 21.56 4.69
CA GLU A 165 -2.94 22.24 4.54
C GLU A 165 -3.97 21.32 3.85
N LYS A 166 -3.59 20.63 2.76
CA LYS A 166 -4.49 19.68 2.09
C LYS A 166 -4.88 18.52 2.99
N LEU A 167 -3.96 17.94 3.74
CA LEU A 167 -4.26 16.86 4.67
C LEU A 167 -5.19 17.31 5.81
N ALA A 168 -5.07 18.55 6.26
CA ALA A 168 -5.97 19.11 7.24
C ALA A 168 -7.43 19.20 6.74
N THR A 169 -7.66 19.41 5.43
CA THR A 169 -9.03 19.44 4.86
C THR A 169 -9.78 18.12 5.00
N VAL A 170 -9.04 17.01 5.04
CA VAL A 170 -9.59 15.65 5.23
C VAL A 170 -9.45 15.17 6.68
N LYS A 171 -9.14 16.06 7.61
CA LYS A 171 -8.97 15.80 9.05
C LYS A 171 -7.94 14.69 9.34
N PHE A 172 -6.97 14.54 8.46
CA PHE A 172 -5.88 13.58 8.68
C PHE A 172 -4.86 14.15 9.66
N THR A 173 -4.68 13.43 10.77
CA THR A 173 -3.68 13.76 11.78
C THR A 173 -2.83 12.51 12.07
N MET A 174 -1.53 12.69 12.15
CA MET A 174 -0.62 11.67 12.65
C MET A 174 -0.42 11.90 14.16
N LYS A 175 -0.64 10.88 14.99
CA LYS A 175 -0.22 10.98 16.39
C LYS A 175 1.30 11.13 16.41
N GLN A 176 1.80 12.06 17.23
CA GLN A 176 3.25 12.17 17.46
C GLN A 176 3.78 10.84 17.97
N ALA A 177 4.99 10.47 17.54
CA ALA A 177 5.68 9.34 18.12
C ALA A 177 6.03 9.69 19.58
N ALA A 178 5.69 8.81 20.50
CA ALA A 178 6.08 8.94 21.89
C ALA A 178 7.60 8.80 22.04
#